data_2231e6bf514b584d9bc6d99dda9bf25f
#
_entry.id   2231e6bf514b584d9bc6d99dda9bf25f
#
_cell.length_a   1.000
_cell.length_b   1.000
_cell.length_c   1.000
_cell.angle_alpha   90.00
_cell.angle_beta   90.00
_cell.angle_gamma   90.00
#
_symmetry.space_group_name_H-M   'P 1'
#
loop_
_entity.id
_entity.type
_entity.pdbx_description
1 polymer ?
#
loop_
_entity_poly.entity_id
_entity_poly.type
_entity_poly.pdbx_seq_one_letter_code
_entity_poly.pdbx_strand_id
1 'polypeptide(L)'
;MKINRYQDITTIEGEAKKDYIDRHSAFLHCEDSAKAGEKFTVKVKVGDAYPHPDDFDHYIAWVQLWDGENMLAQTNFTAGALGSTPNQAEVDFYIVPSKKMKLTAAAFCTKHGLWHSDEKIVEVEKVAVEA
;
A
#
# COMPACT_ATOMS: atom_id res chain seq x y z
N MET A 1 -0.86 -17.07 -11.36
CA MET A 1 -0.10 -16.02 -10.67
C MET A 1 -0.32 -16.12 -9.17
N LYS A 2 0.76 -16.19 -8.42
CA LYS A 2 0.67 -16.24 -6.96
C LYS A 2 0.63 -14.83 -6.39
N ILE A 3 -0.33 -14.58 -5.50
CA ILE A 3 -0.43 -13.32 -4.77
C ILE A 3 -0.21 -13.63 -3.29
N ASN A 4 0.75 -12.96 -2.67
CA ASN A 4 0.99 -13.08 -1.24
C ASN A 4 0.00 -12.18 -0.50
N ARG A 5 -0.93 -12.79 0.21
CA ARG A 5 -1.97 -12.07 0.94
C ARG A 5 -1.44 -11.55 2.25
N TYR A 6 -2.05 -10.47 2.74
CA TYR A 6 -1.72 -9.87 4.02
C TYR A 6 -1.78 -10.90 5.15
N GLN A 7 -0.79 -10.86 6.03
CA GLN A 7 -0.77 -11.62 7.28
C GLN A 7 -0.35 -10.68 8.42
N ASP A 8 -1.07 -10.77 9.54
CA ASP A 8 -0.72 -10.02 10.73
C ASP A 8 0.52 -10.66 11.38
N ILE A 9 1.64 -9.94 11.38
CA ILE A 9 2.92 -10.46 11.88
C ILE A 9 2.91 -10.70 13.39
N THR A 10 1.97 -10.12 14.14
CA THR A 10 1.85 -10.39 15.58
C THR A 10 1.42 -11.83 15.86
N THR A 11 0.82 -12.51 14.86
CA THR A 11 0.41 -13.90 14.95
C THR A 11 1.47 -14.88 14.46
N ILE A 12 2.62 -14.38 14.00
CA ILE A 12 3.68 -15.20 13.40
C ILE A 12 4.80 -15.41 14.40
N GLU A 13 5.28 -16.66 14.50
CA GLU A 13 6.45 -17.00 15.30
C GLU A 13 7.71 -16.96 14.44
N GLY A 14 8.81 -16.50 15.04
CA GLY A 14 10.10 -16.44 14.39
C GLY A 14 10.39 -15.08 13.75
N GLU A 15 11.46 -14.46 14.20
CA GLU A 15 11.83 -13.10 13.77
C GLU A 15 12.13 -13.00 12.27
N ALA A 16 12.82 -14.00 11.70
CA ALA A 16 13.14 -14.01 10.29
C ALA A 16 11.89 -14.07 9.42
N LYS A 17 10.86 -14.81 9.83
CA LYS A 17 9.61 -14.91 9.11
C LYS A 17 8.79 -13.62 9.22
N LYS A 18 8.77 -13.01 10.39
CA LYS A 18 8.11 -11.69 10.59
C LYS A 18 8.75 -10.63 9.71
N ASP A 19 10.08 -10.58 9.68
CA ASP A 19 10.84 -9.66 8.85
C ASP A 19 10.49 -9.86 7.36
N TYR A 20 10.57 -11.09 6.88
CA TYR A 20 10.28 -11.41 5.47
C TYR A 20 8.87 -10.98 5.07
N ILE A 21 7.88 -11.24 5.89
CA ILE A 21 6.49 -10.88 5.60
C ILE A 21 6.28 -9.37 5.70
N ASP A 22 6.76 -8.74 6.77
CA ASP A 22 6.59 -7.31 6.98
C ASP A 22 7.21 -6.48 5.87
N ARG A 23 8.48 -6.74 5.54
CA ARG A 23 9.20 -5.94 4.55
C ARG A 23 8.61 -5.96 3.16
N HIS A 24 7.79 -6.96 2.84
CA HIS A 24 7.13 -7.10 1.55
C HIS A 24 5.67 -6.66 1.57
N SER A 25 5.06 -6.59 2.74
CA SER A 25 3.65 -6.26 2.88
C SER A 25 3.41 -4.77 2.63
N ALA A 26 2.32 -4.46 1.94
CA ALA A 26 1.87 -3.09 1.78
C ALA A 26 0.96 -2.71 2.95
N PHE A 27 1.06 -1.47 3.40
CA PHE A 27 0.24 -0.92 4.47
C PHE A 27 -0.43 0.37 4.00
N LEU A 28 -1.72 0.49 4.31
CA LEU A 28 -2.52 1.68 4.00
C LEU A 28 -2.59 2.58 5.23
N HIS A 29 -2.30 3.86 5.04
CA HIS A 29 -2.42 4.87 6.08
C HIS A 29 -3.31 6.00 5.55
N CYS A 30 -4.50 6.12 6.10
CA CYS A 30 -5.43 7.19 5.75
C CYS A 30 -6.50 7.34 6.85
N GLU A 31 -7.26 8.42 6.77
CA GLU A 31 -8.39 8.64 7.66
C GLU A 31 -9.49 7.59 7.43
N ASP A 32 -10.36 7.40 8.42
CA ASP A 32 -11.47 6.45 8.35
C ASP A 32 -12.62 6.95 7.48
N SER A 33 -12.70 8.25 7.27
CA SER A 33 -13.77 8.85 6.49
C SER A 33 -13.24 9.99 5.61
N ALA A 34 -13.94 10.21 4.50
CA ALA A 34 -13.64 11.26 3.53
C ALA A 34 -14.92 12.03 3.19
N LYS A 35 -14.78 13.17 2.52
CA LYS A 35 -15.90 13.94 2.00
C LYS A 35 -15.98 13.78 0.49
N ALA A 36 -17.18 13.48 0.00
CA ALA A 36 -17.39 13.28 -1.43
C ALA A 36 -16.99 14.53 -2.22
N GLY A 37 -16.23 14.32 -3.31
CA GLY A 37 -15.80 15.39 -4.19
C GLY A 37 -14.58 16.17 -3.71
N GLU A 38 -14.03 15.84 -2.54
CA GLU A 38 -12.82 16.48 -2.01
C GLU A 38 -11.61 15.56 -2.15
N LYS A 39 -10.44 16.17 -2.31
CA LYS A 39 -9.17 15.44 -2.38
C LYS A 39 -8.91 14.72 -1.06
N PHE A 40 -8.56 13.45 -1.13
CA PHE A 40 -8.30 12.58 0.00
C PHE A 40 -6.95 11.90 -0.19
N THR A 41 -6.12 11.93 0.84
CA THR A 41 -4.77 11.36 0.78
C THR A 41 -4.76 9.94 1.33
N VAL A 42 -4.19 9.02 0.56
CA VAL A 42 -3.92 7.65 1.00
C VAL A 42 -2.42 7.40 0.87
N LYS A 43 -1.76 7.18 2.00
CA LYS A 43 -0.36 6.77 2.00
C LYS A 43 -0.27 5.26 1.90
N VAL A 44 0.55 4.78 0.98
CA VAL A 44 0.92 3.37 0.91
C VAL A 44 2.39 3.24 1.26
N LYS A 45 2.69 2.40 2.24
CA LYS A 45 4.03 2.14 2.71
C LYS A 45 4.31 0.66 2.62
N VAL A 46 5.45 0.27 2.08
CA VAL A 46 5.89 -1.12 2.01
C VAL A 46 6.79 -1.40 3.20
N GLY A 47 6.33 -2.31 4.06
CA GLY A 47 6.97 -2.59 5.33
C GLY A 47 6.57 -1.58 6.41
N ASP A 48 6.39 -2.06 7.62
CA ASP A 48 6.10 -1.21 8.78
C ASP A 48 7.29 -1.17 9.73
N ALA A 49 7.75 -2.33 10.19
CA ALA A 49 8.85 -2.44 11.15
C ALA A 49 10.20 -2.73 10.49
N TYR A 50 10.21 -3.30 9.30
CA TYR A 50 11.43 -3.76 8.62
C TYR A 50 11.58 -3.10 7.26
N PRO A 51 12.78 -2.57 6.94
CA PRO A 51 13.02 -1.98 5.62
C PRO A 51 13.21 -3.07 4.57
N HIS A 52 12.88 -2.71 3.31
CA HIS A 52 13.11 -3.57 2.16
C HIS A 52 14.42 -3.17 1.47
N PRO A 53 15.18 -4.13 0.91
CA PRO A 53 16.35 -3.81 0.08
C PRO A 53 15.99 -2.89 -1.09
N ASP A 54 16.94 -2.06 -1.50
CA ASP A 54 16.83 -1.20 -2.69
C ASP A 54 18.03 -1.45 -3.59
N ASP A 55 18.32 -2.72 -3.85
CA ASP A 55 19.42 -3.15 -4.71
C ASP A 55 18.97 -3.19 -6.16
N PHE A 56 19.89 -3.10 -7.08
CA PHE A 56 19.62 -3.12 -8.51
C PHE A 56 18.78 -4.34 -8.94
N ASP A 57 19.00 -5.49 -8.34
CA ASP A 57 18.29 -6.73 -8.63
C ASP A 57 17.24 -7.12 -7.59
N HIS A 58 17.02 -6.28 -6.58
CA HIS A 58 16.08 -6.56 -5.50
C HIS A 58 15.52 -5.26 -4.92
N TYR A 59 14.39 -4.82 -5.44
CA TYR A 59 13.73 -3.57 -5.00
C TYR A 59 12.23 -3.66 -5.20
N ILE A 60 11.49 -2.71 -4.62
CA ILE A 60 10.05 -2.59 -4.85
C ILE A 60 9.86 -1.81 -6.15
N ALA A 61 9.34 -2.48 -7.17
CA ALA A 61 9.23 -1.91 -8.51
C ALA A 61 8.00 -1.01 -8.68
N TRP A 62 6.90 -1.33 -8.01
CA TRP A 62 5.70 -0.52 -8.08
C TRP A 62 4.79 -0.75 -6.89
N VAL A 63 3.90 0.22 -6.69
CA VAL A 63 2.86 0.21 -5.66
C VAL A 63 1.55 0.63 -6.33
N GLN A 64 0.47 -0.09 -6.02
CA GLN A 64 -0.87 0.17 -6.56
C GLN A 64 -1.86 0.41 -5.43
N LEU A 65 -2.83 1.27 -5.71
CA LEU A 65 -3.98 1.51 -4.84
C LEU A 65 -5.25 1.09 -5.60
N TRP A 66 -6.08 0.30 -4.92
CA TRP A 66 -7.32 -0.25 -5.48
C TRP A 66 -8.52 0.09 -4.60
N ASP A 67 -9.67 0.32 -5.25
CA ASP A 67 -10.99 0.35 -4.62
C ASP A 67 -11.79 -0.83 -5.17
N GLY A 68 -11.96 -1.88 -4.36
CA GLY A 68 -12.57 -3.12 -4.84
C GLY A 68 -11.81 -3.67 -6.05
N GLU A 69 -12.48 -3.78 -7.18
CA GLU A 69 -11.91 -4.27 -8.43
C GLU A 69 -11.32 -3.17 -9.32
N ASN A 70 -11.38 -1.91 -8.89
CA ASN A 70 -10.93 -0.78 -9.68
C ASN A 70 -9.57 -0.28 -9.20
N MET A 71 -8.58 -0.29 -10.09
CA MET A 71 -7.30 0.30 -9.79
C MET A 71 -7.42 1.82 -9.86
N LEU A 72 -7.10 2.51 -8.75
CA LEU A 72 -7.18 3.96 -8.69
C LEU A 72 -5.90 4.64 -9.11
N ALA A 73 -4.75 4.07 -8.76
CA ALA A 73 -3.45 4.70 -9.00
C ALA A 73 -2.32 3.69 -8.94
N GLN A 74 -1.23 4.00 -9.60
CA GLN A 74 0.00 3.20 -9.55
C GLN A 74 1.21 4.13 -9.61
N THR A 75 2.22 3.82 -8.80
CA THR A 75 3.53 4.47 -8.84
C THR A 75 4.59 3.42 -9.14
N ASN A 76 5.48 3.74 -10.06
CA ASN A 76 6.64 2.90 -10.39
C ASN A 76 7.90 3.52 -9.80
N PHE A 77 8.75 2.67 -9.23
CA PHE A 77 10.08 3.06 -8.76
C PHE A 77 11.14 2.43 -9.67
N THR A 78 12.24 3.14 -9.84
CA THR A 78 13.41 2.57 -10.49
C THR A 78 14.38 2.03 -9.43
N ALA A 79 15.23 1.09 -9.81
CA ALA A 79 16.24 0.58 -8.90
C ALA A 79 17.11 1.72 -8.38
N GLY A 80 17.35 1.75 -7.07
CA GLY A 80 18.15 2.80 -6.44
C GLY A 80 17.37 4.06 -6.09
N ALA A 81 16.06 4.12 -6.37
CA ALA A 81 15.25 5.30 -6.06
C ALA A 81 15.23 5.67 -4.58
N LEU A 82 15.49 4.71 -3.70
CA LEU A 82 15.53 4.90 -2.25
C LEU A 82 16.97 5.00 -1.71
N GLY A 83 17.93 5.30 -2.56
CA GLY A 83 19.32 5.53 -2.18
C GLY A 83 20.20 4.30 -2.17
N SER A 84 19.75 3.20 -2.76
CA SER A 84 20.47 1.92 -2.82
C SER A 84 20.84 1.37 -1.44
N THR A 85 20.04 1.68 -0.43
CA THR A 85 20.17 1.17 0.94
C THR A 85 18.81 0.67 1.40
N PRO A 86 18.75 -0.24 2.39
CA PRO A 86 17.47 -0.69 2.90
C PRO A 86 16.60 0.47 3.36
N ASN A 87 15.38 0.53 2.86
CA ASN A 87 14.43 1.60 3.17
C ASN A 87 13.01 1.13 2.90
N GLN A 88 12.03 1.93 3.26
CA GLN A 88 10.64 1.62 3.02
C GLN A 88 10.14 2.44 1.83
N ALA A 89 9.65 1.77 0.79
CA ALA A 89 8.99 2.43 -0.32
C ALA A 89 7.68 3.04 0.19
N GLU A 90 7.45 4.31 -0.11
CA GLU A 90 6.36 5.06 0.47
C GLU A 90 5.84 6.07 -0.55
N VAL A 91 4.53 6.17 -0.69
CA VAL A 91 3.91 7.09 -1.64
C VAL A 91 2.58 7.60 -1.10
N ASP A 92 2.32 8.88 -1.31
CA ASP A 92 1.02 9.49 -1.04
C ASP A 92 0.24 9.58 -2.35
N PHE A 93 -0.91 8.91 -2.38
CA PHE A 93 -1.85 9.05 -3.48
C PHE A 93 -2.94 10.04 -3.10
N TYR A 94 -3.27 10.92 -4.03
CA TYR A 94 -4.38 11.85 -3.88
C TYR A 94 -5.52 11.39 -4.78
N ILE A 95 -6.65 11.06 -4.17
CA ILE A 95 -7.84 10.60 -4.87
C ILE A 95 -9.04 11.47 -4.49
N VAL A 96 -10.10 11.43 -5.30
CA VAL A 96 -11.34 12.16 -5.01
C VAL A 96 -12.47 11.14 -4.94
N PRO A 97 -12.86 10.72 -3.74
CA PRO A 97 -13.91 9.71 -3.60
C PRO A 97 -15.30 10.31 -3.83
N SER A 98 -16.24 9.48 -4.29
CA SER A 98 -17.64 9.84 -4.43
C SER A 98 -18.57 8.99 -3.57
N LYS A 99 -18.12 7.81 -3.16
CA LYS A 99 -18.88 6.84 -2.37
C LYS A 99 -17.94 6.02 -1.51
N LYS A 100 -18.50 5.31 -0.54
CA LYS A 100 -17.75 4.37 0.32
C LYS A 100 -16.76 3.54 -0.48
N MET A 101 -15.54 3.45 0.02
CA MET A 101 -14.46 2.72 -0.62
C MET A 101 -14.03 1.52 0.20
N LYS A 102 -13.60 0.48 -0.49
CA LYS A 102 -12.93 -0.68 0.07
C LYS A 102 -11.52 -0.71 -0.48
N LEU A 103 -10.61 -0.05 0.22
CA LEU A 103 -9.24 0.15 -0.26
C LEU A 103 -8.36 -1.06 0.03
N THR A 104 -7.56 -1.43 -0.96
CA THR A 104 -6.43 -2.34 -0.80
C THR A 104 -5.24 -1.77 -1.56
N ALA A 105 -4.05 -2.14 -1.14
CA ALA A 105 -2.83 -1.80 -1.85
C ALA A 105 -2.11 -3.06 -2.26
N ALA A 106 -1.29 -2.96 -3.30
CA ALA A 106 -0.42 -4.02 -3.75
C ALA A 106 0.96 -3.45 -4.00
N ALA A 107 1.98 -4.26 -3.74
CA ALA A 107 3.37 -3.90 -4.00
C ALA A 107 4.06 -5.07 -4.70
N PHE A 108 5.00 -4.78 -5.58
CA PHE A 108 5.74 -5.79 -6.30
C PHE A 108 7.23 -5.71 -5.99
N CYS A 109 7.74 -6.78 -5.38
CA CYS A 109 9.17 -6.98 -5.18
C CYS A 109 9.73 -7.74 -6.38
N THR A 110 10.78 -7.23 -7.00
CA THR A 110 11.37 -7.84 -8.20
C THR A 110 11.86 -9.27 -7.99
N LYS A 111 12.12 -9.64 -6.74
CA LYS A 111 12.64 -10.96 -6.37
C LYS A 111 11.60 -11.86 -5.70
N HIS A 112 10.65 -11.29 -4.96
CA HIS A 112 9.71 -12.06 -4.14
C HIS A 112 8.24 -11.87 -4.53
N GLY A 113 7.96 -11.17 -5.63
CA GLY A 113 6.64 -11.14 -6.25
C GLY A 113 5.66 -10.14 -5.68
N LEU A 114 4.39 -10.46 -5.84
CA LEU A 114 3.25 -9.57 -5.57
C LEU A 114 2.73 -9.79 -4.16
N TRP A 115 2.55 -8.70 -3.44
CA TRP A 115 2.09 -8.67 -2.04
C TRP A 115 0.94 -7.70 -1.86
N HIS A 116 -0.08 -8.11 -1.10
CA HIS A 116 -1.26 -7.31 -0.81
C HIS A 116 -1.20 -6.70 0.59
N SER A 117 -1.93 -5.59 0.75
CA SER A 117 -2.26 -5.04 2.06
C SER A 117 -3.50 -5.71 2.64
N ASP A 118 -3.81 -5.43 3.91
CA ASP A 118 -5.14 -5.62 4.47
C ASP A 118 -6.13 -4.65 3.82
N GLU A 119 -7.43 -4.91 3.98
CA GLU A 119 -8.49 -4.02 3.49
C GLU A 119 -8.72 -2.87 4.45
N LYS A 120 -9.00 -1.69 3.90
CA LYS A 120 -9.40 -0.51 4.67
C LYS A 120 -10.72 0.02 4.11
N ILE A 121 -11.76 0.00 4.93
CA ILE A 121 -13.04 0.63 4.58
C ILE A 121 -12.95 2.11 4.90
N VAL A 122 -13.27 2.96 3.93
CA VAL A 122 -13.34 4.41 4.09
C VAL A 122 -14.76 4.84 3.84
N GLU A 123 -15.41 5.38 4.87
CA GLU A 123 -16.74 5.96 4.75
C GLU A 123 -16.65 7.32 4.03
N VAL A 124 -17.62 7.64 3.22
CA VAL A 124 -17.63 8.89 2.46
C VAL A 124 -18.91 9.66 2.79
N GLU A 125 -18.71 10.85 3.36
CA GLU A 125 -19.82 11.75 3.69
C GLU A 125 -20.22 12.51 2.42
N LYS A 126 -21.51 12.52 2.13
CA LYS A 126 -22.04 13.33 1.04
C LYS A 126 -22.03 14.79 1.45
N VAL A 127 -21.58 15.63 0.53
CA VAL A 127 -21.72 17.07 0.70
C VAL A 127 -23.19 17.43 0.54
N ALA A 128 -23.75 18.20 1.49
CA ALA A 128 -25.11 18.69 1.39
C ALA A 128 -25.23 19.58 0.14
N VAL A 129 -26.15 19.20 -0.76
CA VAL A 129 -26.48 20.02 -1.92
C VAL A 129 -27.52 21.03 -1.45
N GLU A 130 -27.16 22.31 -1.44
CA GLU A 130 -28.13 23.37 -1.23
C GLU A 130 -29.03 23.47 -2.47
N ALA A 131 -30.31 23.39 -2.22
CA ALA A 131 -31.31 23.50 -3.29
C ALA A 131 -31.43 24.96 -3.79
#